data_2962435b1e325521c9856c06b9ae6e92
#
_entry.id   2962435b1e325521c9856c06b9ae6e92
#
_cell.length_a   1.000
_cell.length_b   1.000
_cell.length_c   1.000
_cell.angle_alpha   90.00
_cell.angle_beta   90.00
_cell.angle_gamma   90.00
#
_symmetry.space_group_name_H-M   'P 1'
#
loop_
_entity.id
_entity.type
_entity.pdbx_description
1 polymer ?
#
loop_
_entity_poly.entity_id
_entity_poly.type
_entity_poly.pdbx_seq_one_letter_code
_entity_poly.pdbx_strand_id
1 'polypeptide(L)'
;MAEVLSQSQIDALLAAARSGEMDLSATAEKSPEKKYRKYDFYSPRKFTKDRLKMLSGVFENYTRMINSRINGLLHTTCEIEVESVEEQRYYEFSNALSEGDVLTLAGIDVEGKPQTEETPVLFHFTTTLMLSMMDRLMGGDGNLGTKISSNYSFTNLELKLYESIVKDLIQTLGGSWENYIDL
;
A
#
# COMPACT_ATOMS: atom_id res chain seq x y z
N MET A 1 25.30 6.26 -9.26
CA MET A 1 26.63 5.79 -9.77
C MET A 1 27.31 6.98 -10.35
N ALA A 2 28.49 7.35 -9.84
CA ALA A 2 29.25 8.43 -10.40
C ALA A 2 29.87 7.92 -11.72
N GLU A 3 29.55 8.56 -12.83
CA GLU A 3 30.20 8.29 -14.11
C GLU A 3 31.68 8.69 -14.02
N VAL A 4 32.54 7.71 -14.13
CA VAL A 4 33.99 7.93 -14.19
C VAL A 4 34.30 8.43 -15.59
N LEU A 5 34.77 9.68 -15.69
CA LEU A 5 35.21 10.27 -16.94
C LEU A 5 36.31 9.41 -17.59
N SER A 6 36.22 9.19 -18.90
CA SER A 6 37.22 8.43 -19.62
C SER A 6 38.53 9.22 -19.70
N GLN A 7 39.66 8.55 -19.82
CA GLN A 7 40.99 9.16 -19.86
C GLN A 7 41.11 10.16 -20.99
N SER A 8 40.49 9.90 -22.14
CA SER A 8 40.45 10.82 -23.29
C SER A 8 39.64 12.11 -23.00
N GLN A 9 38.63 12.04 -22.16
CA GLN A 9 37.86 13.22 -21.72
C GLN A 9 38.64 14.08 -20.72
N ILE A 10 39.46 13.46 -19.88
CA ILE A 10 40.33 14.15 -18.94
C ILE A 10 41.45 14.86 -19.71
N ASP A 11 42.05 14.22 -20.70
CA ASP A 11 43.11 14.80 -21.52
C ASP A 11 42.59 15.97 -22.38
N ALA A 12 41.35 15.86 -22.90
CA ALA A 12 40.70 16.95 -23.64
C ALA A 12 40.43 18.18 -22.75
N LEU A 13 39.97 17.96 -21.50
CA LEU A 13 39.76 19.02 -20.50
C LEU A 13 41.07 19.71 -20.10
N LEU A 14 42.14 18.94 -19.94
CA LEU A 14 43.47 19.46 -19.62
C LEU A 14 44.09 20.27 -20.79
N ALA A 15 43.83 19.84 -22.02
CA ALA A 15 44.26 20.58 -23.22
C ALA A 15 43.51 21.92 -23.36
N ALA A 16 42.20 21.93 -23.12
CA ALA A 16 41.35 23.13 -23.12
C ALA A 16 41.73 24.12 -22.00
N ALA A 17 42.10 23.61 -20.82
CA ALA A 17 42.58 24.44 -19.71
C ALA A 17 43.95 25.09 -19.99
N ARG A 18 44.82 24.45 -20.79
CA ARG A 18 46.15 24.98 -21.17
C ARG A 18 46.09 26.00 -22.30
N SER A 19 45.11 25.94 -23.18
CA SER A 19 44.94 26.89 -24.29
C SER A 19 44.35 28.23 -23.88
N GLY A 20 43.84 28.36 -22.65
CA GLY A 20 43.25 29.61 -22.15
C GLY A 20 41.89 29.96 -22.73
N GLU A 21 41.30 29.07 -23.54
CA GLU A 21 39.97 29.22 -24.15
C GLU A 21 38.85 28.56 -23.32
N MET A 22 38.99 28.50 -22.00
CA MET A 22 37.86 28.11 -21.14
C MET A 22 36.94 29.31 -20.99
N ASP A 23 35.92 29.35 -21.81
CA ASP A 23 34.74 30.16 -21.55
C ASP A 23 34.00 29.54 -20.37
N LEU A 24 34.25 30.06 -19.17
CA LEU A 24 33.63 29.58 -17.89
C LEU A 24 32.12 29.76 -17.85
N SER A 25 31.55 30.45 -18.85
CA SER A 25 30.11 30.61 -18.99
C SER A 25 29.39 29.33 -19.48
N ALA A 26 30.11 28.41 -20.15
CA ALA A 26 29.52 27.18 -20.68
C ALA A 26 29.47 26.02 -19.67
N THR A 27 30.19 26.14 -18.56
CA THR A 27 30.21 25.08 -17.50
C THR A 27 29.23 25.34 -16.37
N ALA A 28 28.53 26.48 -16.35
CA ALA A 28 27.59 26.86 -15.31
C ALA A 28 26.16 26.36 -15.53
N GLU A 29 25.87 25.69 -16.64
CA GLU A 29 24.50 25.28 -16.96
C GLU A 29 24.33 23.76 -17.11
N LYS A 30 24.48 23.04 -16.04
CA LYS A 30 23.68 21.81 -15.76
C LYS A 30 23.65 21.54 -14.26
N SER A 31 23.20 22.50 -13.49
CA SER A 31 22.55 22.17 -12.25
C SER A 31 21.35 21.26 -12.60
N PRO A 32 21.17 20.09 -11.95
CA PRO A 32 19.97 19.32 -12.19
C PRO A 32 18.80 20.24 -11.89
N GLU A 33 18.04 20.61 -12.91
CA GLU A 33 16.80 21.36 -12.74
C GLU A 33 16.00 20.59 -11.68
N LYS A 34 15.91 21.17 -10.49
CA LYS A 34 14.98 20.67 -9.49
C LYS A 34 13.61 20.78 -10.17
N LYS A 35 13.09 19.66 -10.66
CA LYS A 35 11.74 19.57 -11.21
C LYS A 35 10.78 19.94 -10.10
N TYR A 36 10.46 21.21 -9.98
CA TYR A 36 9.42 21.68 -9.06
C TYR A 36 8.09 21.19 -9.61
N ARG A 37 7.46 20.28 -8.88
CA ARG A 37 6.11 19.87 -9.17
C ARG A 37 5.19 20.99 -8.68
N LYS A 38 4.37 21.56 -9.57
CA LYS A 38 3.38 22.56 -9.17
C LYS A 38 2.50 21.97 -8.06
N TYR A 39 2.39 22.70 -6.95
CA TYR A 39 1.52 22.30 -5.85
C TYR A 39 0.07 22.54 -6.25
N ASP A 40 -0.74 21.51 -6.17
CA ASP A 40 -2.18 21.59 -6.42
C ASP A 40 -2.90 22.03 -5.13
N PHE A 41 -3.30 23.29 -5.06
CA PHE A 41 -4.04 23.83 -3.94
C PHE A 41 -5.47 23.29 -3.82
N TYR A 42 -6.02 22.72 -4.87
CA TYR A 42 -7.34 22.07 -4.86
C TYR A 42 -7.30 20.68 -4.25
N SER A 43 -6.12 20.11 -4.06
CA SER A 43 -5.89 18.80 -3.47
C SER A 43 -4.79 18.88 -2.41
N PRO A 44 -5.04 19.56 -1.28
CA PRO A 44 -4.05 19.65 -0.22
C PRO A 44 -3.81 18.25 0.36
N ARG A 45 -2.55 17.84 0.42
CA ARG A 45 -2.16 16.62 1.14
C ARG A 45 -2.28 16.88 2.64
N LYS A 46 -3.05 16.03 3.32
CA LYS A 46 -3.26 16.12 4.78
C LYS A 46 -2.15 15.43 5.56
N PHE A 47 -1.52 14.41 4.95
CA PHE A 47 -0.47 13.63 5.60
C PHE A 47 0.92 14.10 5.17
N THR A 48 1.80 14.25 6.15
CA THR A 48 3.23 14.45 5.89
C THR A 48 3.88 13.12 5.50
N LYS A 49 5.02 13.19 4.81
CA LYS A 49 5.79 12.00 4.43
C LYS A 49 6.17 11.14 5.63
N ASP A 50 6.49 11.78 6.77
CA ASP A 50 6.87 11.07 7.98
C ASP A 50 5.69 10.29 8.58
N ARG A 51 4.48 10.86 8.54
CA ARG A 51 3.27 10.14 8.96
C ARG A 51 2.95 8.96 8.06
N LEU A 52 3.08 9.11 6.74
CA LEU A 52 2.89 8.00 5.80
C LEU A 52 3.93 6.89 6.02
N LYS A 53 5.18 7.26 6.31
CA LYS A 53 6.23 6.29 6.65
C LYS A 53 5.93 5.55 7.96
N MET A 54 5.43 6.26 8.97
CA MET A 54 4.99 5.64 10.22
C MET A 54 3.86 4.64 9.98
N LEU A 55 2.84 5.02 9.19
CA LEU A 55 1.75 4.13 8.80
C LEU A 55 2.27 2.90 8.04
N SER A 56 3.23 3.08 7.12
CA SER A 56 3.87 1.95 6.44
C SER A 56 4.48 0.96 7.43
N GLY A 57 5.18 1.44 8.45
CA GLY A 57 5.74 0.59 9.51
C GLY A 57 4.68 -0.16 10.32
N VAL A 58 3.54 0.47 10.61
CA VAL A 58 2.40 -0.20 11.26
C VAL A 58 1.83 -1.30 10.38
N PHE A 59 1.60 -1.02 9.09
CA PHE A 59 1.08 -2.02 8.17
C PHE A 59 2.08 -3.14 7.86
N GLU A 60 3.38 -2.87 7.82
CA GLU A 60 4.42 -3.91 7.73
C GLU A 60 4.42 -4.83 8.97
N ASN A 61 4.16 -4.29 10.15
CA ASN A 61 3.98 -5.11 11.35
C ASN A 61 2.69 -5.94 11.26
N TYR A 62 1.60 -5.32 10.83
CA TYR A 62 0.32 -5.98 10.60
C TYR A 62 0.46 -7.15 9.61
N THR A 63 1.11 -6.96 8.45
CA THR A 63 1.30 -8.03 7.46
C THR A 63 2.08 -9.21 8.03
N ARG A 64 3.09 -8.98 8.86
CA ARG A 64 3.82 -10.06 9.55
C ARG A 64 2.92 -10.87 10.48
N MET A 65 2.04 -10.18 11.21
CA MET A 65 1.12 -10.84 12.15
C MET A 65 0.05 -11.65 11.39
N ILE A 66 -0.56 -11.07 10.36
CA ILE A 66 -1.62 -11.76 9.61
C ILE A 66 -1.07 -12.87 8.73
N ASN A 67 0.17 -12.77 8.23
CA ASN A 67 0.81 -13.80 7.42
C ASN A 67 0.84 -15.13 8.17
N SER A 68 1.27 -15.13 9.41
CA SER A 68 1.27 -16.34 10.25
C SER A 68 -0.15 -16.87 10.51
N ARG A 69 -1.11 -15.97 10.78
CA ARG A 69 -2.51 -16.35 11.03
C ARG A 69 -3.20 -16.94 9.81
N ILE A 70 -3.08 -16.27 8.67
CA ILE A 70 -3.70 -16.71 7.41
C ILE A 70 -3.12 -18.05 6.96
N ASN A 71 -1.79 -18.22 7.04
CA ASN A 71 -1.14 -19.49 6.72
C ASN A 71 -1.65 -20.63 7.62
N GLY A 72 -1.80 -20.37 8.92
CA GLY A 72 -2.37 -21.34 9.86
C GLY A 72 -3.85 -21.65 9.61
N LEU A 73 -4.66 -20.63 9.33
CA LEU A 73 -6.10 -20.75 9.09
C LEU A 73 -6.42 -21.49 7.79
N LEU A 74 -5.73 -21.14 6.72
CA LEU A 74 -5.99 -21.67 5.38
C LEU A 74 -5.12 -22.88 5.02
N HIS A 75 -4.27 -23.36 5.96
CA HIS A 75 -3.33 -24.45 5.74
C HIS A 75 -2.55 -24.32 4.43
N THR A 76 -2.05 -23.12 4.16
CA THR A 76 -1.30 -22.78 2.95
C THR A 76 -0.03 -22.03 3.30
N THR A 77 0.85 -21.87 2.33
CA THR A 77 2.00 -20.97 2.43
C THR A 77 1.76 -19.82 1.46
N CYS A 78 1.37 -18.68 1.99
CA CYS A 78 1.24 -17.42 1.24
C CYS A 78 2.13 -16.36 1.89
N GLU A 79 2.52 -15.38 1.10
CA GLU A 79 3.25 -14.21 1.54
C GLU A 79 2.37 -12.96 1.32
N ILE A 80 2.28 -12.15 2.35
CA ILE A 80 1.47 -10.93 2.34
C ILE A 80 2.41 -9.77 2.58
N GLU A 81 2.45 -8.83 1.64
CA GLU A 81 3.31 -7.66 1.68
C GLU A 81 2.52 -6.36 1.53
N VAL A 82 3.07 -5.26 2.05
CA VAL A 82 2.52 -3.93 1.83
C VAL A 82 3.02 -3.42 0.49
N GLU A 83 2.15 -3.28 -0.49
CA GLU A 83 2.50 -2.75 -1.79
C GLU A 83 2.72 -1.23 -1.72
N SER A 84 1.76 -0.49 -1.19
CA SER A 84 1.87 0.97 -1.03
C SER A 84 0.98 1.48 0.09
N VAL A 85 1.40 2.61 0.69
CA VAL A 85 0.58 3.39 1.63
C VAL A 85 0.46 4.79 1.07
N GLU A 86 -0.73 5.15 0.63
CA GLU A 86 -0.98 6.38 -0.11
C GLU A 86 -2.18 7.15 0.44
N GLU A 87 -2.12 8.46 0.27
CA GLU A 87 -3.27 9.33 0.47
C GLU A 87 -4.02 9.49 -0.85
N GLN A 88 -5.26 9.03 -0.89
CA GLN A 88 -6.14 9.12 -2.05
C GLN A 88 -7.38 9.95 -1.73
N ARG A 89 -7.98 10.52 -2.76
CA ARG A 89 -9.29 11.17 -2.65
C ARG A 89 -10.39 10.11 -2.65
N TYR A 90 -11.45 10.37 -1.91
CA TYR A 90 -12.57 9.42 -1.82
C TYR A 90 -13.13 8.99 -3.19
N TYR A 91 -13.25 9.91 -4.14
CA TYR A 91 -13.76 9.56 -5.47
C TYR A 91 -12.79 8.68 -6.26
N GLU A 92 -11.47 8.78 -6.06
CA GLU A 92 -10.48 7.91 -6.69
C GLU A 92 -10.64 6.48 -6.16
N PHE A 93 -10.78 6.35 -4.85
CA PHE A 93 -11.07 5.07 -4.22
C PHE A 93 -12.42 4.50 -4.68
N SER A 94 -13.49 5.29 -4.67
CA SER A 94 -14.84 4.85 -5.07
C SER A 94 -14.89 4.39 -6.53
N ASN A 95 -14.14 5.05 -7.42
CA ASN A 95 -14.09 4.67 -8.84
C ASN A 95 -13.21 3.42 -9.10
N ALA A 96 -12.33 3.07 -8.16
CA ALA A 96 -11.49 1.88 -8.28
C ALA A 96 -12.20 0.59 -7.84
N LEU A 97 -13.36 0.71 -7.17
CA LEU A 97 -14.14 -0.44 -6.74
C LEU A 97 -14.83 -1.11 -7.92
N SER A 98 -14.80 -2.44 -7.94
CA SER A 98 -15.52 -3.25 -8.93
C SER A 98 -16.86 -3.73 -8.40
N GLU A 99 -17.84 -3.93 -9.28
CA GLU A 99 -19.08 -4.60 -8.92
C GLU A 99 -18.78 -6.02 -8.42
N GLY A 100 -19.30 -6.38 -7.26
CA GLY A 100 -19.08 -7.68 -6.63
C GLY A 100 -17.90 -7.72 -5.64
N ASP A 101 -17.11 -6.67 -5.52
CA ASP A 101 -16.10 -6.58 -4.47
C ASP A 101 -16.74 -6.57 -3.06
N VAL A 102 -16.02 -7.16 -2.11
CA VAL A 102 -16.52 -7.28 -0.74
C VAL A 102 -15.93 -6.17 0.12
N LEU A 103 -16.82 -5.37 0.70
CA LEU A 103 -16.46 -4.27 1.58
C LEU A 103 -16.92 -4.57 3.01
N THR A 104 -16.02 -4.40 3.97
CA THR A 104 -16.34 -4.51 5.39
C THR A 104 -15.96 -3.23 6.11
N LEU A 105 -16.89 -2.70 6.87
CA LEU A 105 -16.67 -1.57 7.76
C LEU A 105 -16.40 -2.08 9.17
N ALA A 106 -15.27 -1.67 9.74
CA ALA A 106 -14.92 -1.94 11.12
C ALA A 106 -14.89 -0.61 11.89
N GLY A 107 -15.64 -0.54 12.99
CA GLY A 107 -15.56 0.58 13.91
C GLY A 107 -14.22 0.57 14.65
N ILE A 108 -13.72 1.74 14.98
CA ILE A 108 -12.53 1.90 15.81
C ILE A 108 -12.99 2.38 17.19
N ASP A 109 -12.66 1.59 18.22
CA ASP A 109 -12.79 2.00 19.61
C ASP A 109 -11.40 2.35 20.16
N VAL A 110 -11.24 3.58 20.65
CA VAL A 110 -9.99 4.03 21.28
C VAL A 110 -10.27 4.15 22.78
N GLU A 111 -9.48 3.46 23.59
CA GLU A 111 -9.64 3.47 25.03
C GLU A 111 -9.57 4.91 25.59
N GLY A 112 -10.56 5.27 26.40
CA GLY A 112 -10.65 6.61 27.00
C GLY A 112 -11.19 7.72 26.09
N LYS A 113 -11.62 7.41 24.86
CA LYS A 113 -12.30 8.36 23.97
C LYS A 113 -13.73 7.89 23.68
N PRO A 114 -14.69 8.83 23.52
CA PRO A 114 -16.04 8.44 23.07
C PRO A 114 -15.94 7.80 21.68
N GLN A 115 -16.73 6.73 21.47
CA GLN A 115 -16.84 6.09 20.16
C GLN A 115 -17.10 7.12 19.08
N THR A 116 -16.16 7.23 18.16
CA THR A 116 -16.34 8.04 16.95
C THR A 116 -16.87 7.11 15.86
N GLU A 117 -18.19 6.94 15.79
CA GLU A 117 -18.86 6.18 14.73
C GLU A 117 -18.58 6.74 13.31
N GLU A 118 -17.95 7.92 13.24
CA GLU A 118 -17.82 8.72 12.03
C GLU A 118 -16.63 8.34 11.13
N THR A 119 -15.68 7.55 11.60
CA THR A 119 -14.47 7.21 10.83
C THR A 119 -14.13 5.72 10.91
N PRO A 120 -14.94 4.83 10.28
CA PRO A 120 -14.64 3.41 10.27
C PRO A 120 -13.40 3.12 9.40
N VAL A 121 -12.71 2.02 9.72
CA VAL A 121 -11.76 1.38 8.81
C VAL A 121 -12.55 0.56 7.80
N LEU A 122 -12.20 0.68 6.54
CA LEU A 122 -12.80 -0.08 5.46
C LEU A 122 -11.81 -1.11 4.95
N PHE A 123 -12.22 -2.38 5.00
CA PHE A 123 -11.52 -3.49 4.37
C PHE A 123 -12.16 -3.78 3.03
N HIS A 124 -11.35 -3.81 1.99
CA HIS A 124 -11.76 -4.14 0.63
C HIS A 124 -11.08 -5.42 0.17
N PHE A 125 -11.86 -6.37 -0.30
CA PHE A 125 -11.39 -7.64 -0.85
C PHE A 125 -12.02 -7.88 -2.21
N THR A 126 -11.23 -8.37 -3.16
CA THR A 126 -11.78 -8.83 -4.44
C THR A 126 -12.57 -10.12 -4.24
N THR A 127 -13.64 -10.29 -4.99
CA THR A 127 -14.46 -11.51 -4.97
C THR A 127 -13.61 -12.77 -5.16
N THR A 128 -12.65 -12.73 -6.09
CA THR A 128 -11.75 -13.84 -6.36
C THR A 128 -10.93 -14.25 -5.14
N LEU A 129 -10.33 -13.28 -4.45
CA LEU A 129 -9.55 -13.55 -3.25
C LEU A 129 -10.41 -14.18 -2.17
N MET A 130 -11.60 -13.61 -1.93
CA MET A 130 -12.51 -14.13 -0.90
C MET A 130 -12.96 -15.56 -1.17
N LEU A 131 -13.34 -15.85 -2.41
CA LEU A 131 -13.76 -17.21 -2.78
C LEU A 131 -12.60 -18.21 -2.69
N SER A 132 -11.38 -17.81 -3.07
CA SER A 132 -10.19 -18.66 -2.90
C SER A 132 -9.88 -18.94 -1.44
N MET A 133 -10.03 -17.95 -0.56
CA MET A 133 -9.84 -18.14 0.89
C MET A 133 -10.92 -19.05 1.47
N MET A 134 -12.17 -18.91 1.05
CA MET A 134 -13.27 -19.78 1.47
C MET A 134 -13.09 -21.21 0.98
N ASP A 135 -12.67 -21.41 -0.25
CA ASP A 135 -12.38 -22.75 -0.80
C ASP A 135 -11.26 -23.43 0.02
N ARG A 136 -10.20 -22.70 0.34
CA ARG A 136 -9.13 -23.19 1.22
C ARG A 136 -9.65 -23.55 2.61
N LEU A 137 -10.49 -22.71 3.19
CA LEU A 137 -11.06 -22.95 4.51
C LEU A 137 -11.92 -24.25 4.54
N MET A 138 -12.56 -24.56 3.42
CA MET A 138 -13.35 -25.79 3.23
C MET A 138 -12.49 -27.00 2.80
N GLY A 139 -11.18 -26.85 2.66
CA GLY A 139 -10.25 -27.93 2.32
C GLY A 139 -9.96 -28.07 0.82
N GLY A 140 -10.36 -27.09 0.01
CA GLY A 140 -9.97 -27.01 -1.39
C GLY A 140 -8.52 -26.54 -1.60
N ASP A 141 -8.11 -26.43 -2.85
CA ASP A 141 -6.76 -25.95 -3.22
C ASP A 141 -6.68 -24.44 -3.43
N GLY A 142 -7.79 -23.72 -3.33
CA GLY A 142 -7.89 -22.27 -3.55
C GLY A 142 -7.86 -21.87 -5.01
N ASN A 143 -7.80 -22.83 -5.94
CA ASN A 143 -7.79 -22.57 -7.37
C ASN A 143 -9.22 -22.64 -7.93
N LEU A 144 -9.82 -21.49 -8.14
CA LEU A 144 -11.23 -21.42 -8.55
C LEU A 144 -11.48 -21.83 -10.01
N GLY A 145 -10.47 -22.18 -10.80
CA GLY A 145 -10.54 -22.81 -12.14
C GLY A 145 -11.51 -22.21 -13.18
N THR A 146 -12.48 -21.44 -12.75
CA THR A 146 -13.53 -20.81 -13.54
C THR A 146 -13.50 -19.29 -13.37
N LYS A 147 -13.82 -18.57 -14.43
CA LYS A 147 -14.03 -17.12 -14.33
C LYS A 147 -15.27 -16.85 -13.47
N ILE A 148 -15.06 -16.18 -12.38
CA ILE A 148 -16.14 -15.72 -11.52
C ILE A 148 -16.93 -14.65 -12.29
N SER A 149 -18.26 -14.72 -12.21
CA SER A 149 -19.13 -13.71 -12.81
C SER A 149 -18.89 -12.35 -12.12
N SER A 150 -18.86 -11.27 -12.90
CA SER A 150 -18.78 -9.91 -12.35
C SER A 150 -19.94 -9.57 -11.41
N ASN A 151 -21.07 -10.27 -11.54
CA ASN A 151 -22.27 -10.10 -10.72
C ASN A 151 -22.42 -11.25 -9.71
N TYR A 152 -21.31 -11.76 -9.15
CA TYR A 152 -21.37 -12.80 -8.15
C TYR A 152 -22.08 -12.28 -6.89
N SER A 153 -23.07 -13.05 -6.41
CA SER A 153 -23.80 -12.74 -5.19
C SER A 153 -23.48 -13.80 -4.13
N PHE A 154 -22.93 -13.37 -3.01
CA PHE A 154 -22.59 -14.24 -1.90
C PHE A 154 -23.84 -14.81 -1.23
N THR A 155 -23.81 -16.10 -0.93
CA THR A 155 -24.83 -16.76 -0.12
C THR A 155 -24.65 -16.44 1.36
N ASN A 156 -25.69 -16.67 2.16
CA ASN A 156 -25.62 -16.47 3.62
C ASN A 156 -24.54 -17.32 4.29
N LEU A 157 -24.26 -18.50 3.77
CA LEU A 157 -23.20 -19.37 4.29
C LEU A 157 -21.81 -18.77 3.99
N GLU A 158 -21.60 -18.32 2.76
CA GLU A 158 -20.35 -17.67 2.36
C GLU A 158 -20.10 -16.40 3.14
N LEU A 159 -21.14 -15.60 3.40
CA LEU A 159 -21.02 -14.40 4.24
C LEU A 159 -20.61 -14.74 5.69
N LYS A 160 -21.09 -15.87 6.24
CA LYS A 160 -20.67 -16.33 7.57
C LYS A 160 -19.22 -16.82 7.62
N LEU A 161 -18.78 -17.53 6.59
CA LEU A 161 -17.37 -17.92 6.44
C LEU A 161 -16.47 -16.68 6.29
N TYR A 162 -16.89 -15.73 5.46
CA TYR A 162 -16.24 -14.44 5.29
C TYR A 162 -16.09 -13.70 6.63
N GLU A 163 -17.19 -13.56 7.39
CA GLU A 163 -17.18 -12.90 8.69
C GLU A 163 -16.14 -13.51 9.64
N SER A 164 -16.00 -14.83 9.62
CA SER A 164 -15.00 -15.54 10.44
C SER A 164 -13.56 -15.15 10.06
N ILE A 165 -13.26 -15.10 8.77
CA ILE A 165 -11.92 -14.72 8.27
C ILE A 165 -11.61 -13.26 8.61
N VAL A 166 -12.53 -12.36 8.29
CA VAL A 166 -12.32 -10.91 8.43
C VAL A 166 -12.25 -10.49 9.88
N LYS A 167 -12.99 -11.14 10.77
CA LYS A 167 -12.91 -10.88 12.21
C LYS A 167 -11.49 -11.05 12.75
N ASP A 168 -10.81 -12.10 12.34
CA ASP A 168 -9.40 -12.34 12.72
C ASP A 168 -8.47 -11.25 12.18
N LEU A 169 -8.70 -10.80 10.94
CA LEU A 169 -7.93 -9.73 10.32
C LEU A 169 -8.11 -8.39 11.05
N ILE A 170 -9.35 -8.04 11.40
CA ILE A 170 -9.68 -6.82 12.14
C ILE A 170 -9.02 -6.83 13.52
N GLN A 171 -9.16 -7.93 14.27
CA GLN A 171 -8.56 -8.05 15.60
C GLN A 171 -7.03 -7.94 15.57
N THR A 172 -6.42 -8.52 14.54
CA THR A 172 -4.96 -8.42 14.36
C THR A 172 -4.53 -7.00 14.02
N LEU A 173 -5.36 -6.25 13.28
CA LEU A 173 -5.07 -4.85 12.97
C LEU A 173 -5.01 -4.02 14.27
N GLY A 174 -5.96 -4.20 15.20
CA GLY A 174 -5.93 -3.56 16.51
C GLY A 174 -4.58 -3.79 17.21
N GLY A 175 -4.14 -5.04 17.31
CA GLY A 175 -2.86 -5.38 17.93
C GLY A 175 -1.63 -4.76 17.25
N SER A 176 -1.69 -4.43 15.96
CA SER A 176 -0.58 -3.76 15.29
C SER A 176 -0.40 -2.29 15.70
N TRP A 177 -1.44 -1.68 16.28
CA TRP A 177 -1.45 -0.30 16.74
C TRP A 177 -1.10 -0.13 18.22
N GLU A 178 -1.04 -1.20 19.02
CA GLU A 178 -0.80 -1.15 20.48
C GLU A 178 0.42 -0.30 20.89
N ASN A 179 1.46 -0.23 20.05
CA ASN A 179 2.63 0.58 20.31
C ASN A 179 2.43 2.09 20.03
N TYR A 180 1.31 2.47 19.45
CA TYR A 180 1.03 3.83 19.02
C TYR A 180 -0.24 4.40 19.66
N ILE A 181 -1.26 3.57 19.83
CA ILE A 181 -2.58 3.95 20.33
C ILE A 181 -3.20 2.70 20.97
N ASP A 182 -3.82 2.85 22.13
CA ASP A 182 -4.63 1.80 22.75
C ASP A 182 -5.99 1.75 22.04
N LEU A 183 -6.20 0.70 21.25
CA LEU A 183 -7.42 0.45 20.46
C LEU A 183 -8.27 -0.66 21.08
#